data_3b55bee4361deadac1b0f81e3dd51655
#
_entry.id   3b55bee4361deadac1b0f81e3dd51655
#
_cell.length_a   1.000
_cell.length_b   1.000
_cell.length_c   1.000
_cell.angle_alpha   90.00
_cell.angle_beta   90.00
_cell.angle_gamma   90.00
#
_symmetry.space_group_name_H-M   'P 1'
#
loop_
_entity.id
_entity.type
_entity.pdbx_description
1 polymer ?
#
loop_
_entity_poly.entity_id
_entity_poly.type
_entity_poly.pdbx_seq_one_letter_code
_entity_poly.pdbx_strand_id
1 'polypeptide(L)'
;MLATRILQRGEPDRPWLIWLHGLLGNNNEWRVIAAHCPQWPSLAIDLPGHGDSVAVACRGFDDISAQISATLQMHNIDRYWLVGYSLGGRIAMYHACHGQTDGLLGVIVEGGNPGLDSEELRSHRRAQDAAWAERFRHQLIAEVLADWYQQPVFTELSAVHRDALIAARSDNSGPAVADMLQATSLGQQPYLAPQLQQLTVPLMVLCGENDPKFQRLARDAGLPLRTVPLAGHNAHLANPKDFVAELQAFLVNPG
;
A
#
# COMPACT_ATOMS: atom_id res chain seq x y z
N MET A 1 -12.29 -14.53 -1.03
CA MET A 1 -11.15 -14.43 -1.94
C MET A 1 -11.05 -13.00 -2.44
N LEU A 2 -9.84 -12.47 -2.59
CA LEU A 2 -9.64 -11.10 -3.06
C LEU A 2 -9.91 -10.98 -4.55
N ALA A 3 -10.58 -9.92 -4.94
CA ALA A 3 -10.77 -9.56 -6.33
C ALA A 3 -9.46 -9.04 -6.92
N THR A 4 -9.23 -9.34 -8.19
CA THR A 4 -7.98 -9.03 -8.87
C THR A 4 -8.22 -8.48 -10.27
N ARG A 5 -7.23 -7.76 -10.77
CA ARG A 5 -7.21 -7.27 -12.14
C ARG A 5 -5.83 -7.48 -12.76
N ILE A 6 -5.77 -8.16 -13.89
CA ILE A 6 -4.55 -8.21 -14.69
C ILE A 6 -4.40 -6.87 -15.39
N LEU A 7 -3.34 -6.13 -15.05
CA LEU A 7 -3.04 -4.82 -15.64
C LEU A 7 -2.16 -4.97 -16.88
N GLN A 8 -1.24 -5.93 -16.87
CA GLN A 8 -0.35 -6.28 -17.99
C GLN A 8 -0.17 -7.78 -18.08
N ARG A 9 -0.13 -8.31 -19.28
CA ARG A 9 0.18 -9.73 -19.51
C ARG A 9 1.68 -10.03 -19.41
N GLY A 10 2.51 -9.02 -19.71
CA GLY A 10 3.97 -9.11 -19.66
C GLY A 10 4.58 -10.10 -20.66
N GLU A 11 5.88 -10.30 -20.54
CA GLU A 11 6.61 -11.35 -21.22
C GLU A 11 6.45 -12.69 -20.45
N PRO A 12 6.42 -13.83 -21.17
CA PRO A 12 6.53 -15.15 -20.53
C PRO A 12 7.75 -15.20 -19.62
N ASP A 13 7.88 -15.96 -18.65
CA ASP A 13 9.05 -16.16 -17.78
C ASP A 13 9.49 -14.96 -16.92
N ARG A 14 8.89 -13.79 -17.08
CA ARG A 14 9.09 -12.68 -16.16
C ARG A 14 8.32 -12.89 -14.85
N PRO A 15 8.91 -12.54 -13.70
CA PRO A 15 8.18 -12.53 -12.43
C PRO A 15 7.04 -11.52 -12.46
N TRP A 16 5.97 -11.80 -11.74
CA TRP A 16 4.83 -10.91 -11.64
C TRP A 16 5.10 -9.69 -10.76
N LEU A 17 4.54 -8.54 -11.12
CA LEU A 17 4.37 -7.41 -10.23
C LEU A 17 2.98 -7.50 -9.58
N ILE A 18 2.96 -7.65 -8.26
CA ILE A 18 1.73 -7.70 -7.47
C ILE A 18 1.53 -6.35 -6.80
N TRP A 19 0.41 -5.70 -7.09
CA TRP A 19 0.14 -4.34 -6.70
C TRP A 19 -0.92 -4.26 -5.62
N LEU A 20 -0.59 -3.60 -4.50
CA LEU A 20 -1.47 -3.35 -3.37
C LEU A 20 -1.70 -1.84 -3.22
N HIS A 21 -2.95 -1.42 -3.33
CA HIS A 21 -3.35 -0.01 -3.21
C HIS A 21 -3.36 0.49 -1.75
N GLY A 22 -3.46 1.79 -1.57
CA GLY A 22 -3.64 2.42 -0.26
C GLY A 22 -5.07 2.32 0.27
N LEU A 23 -5.29 2.78 1.51
CA LEU A 23 -6.66 2.89 2.06
C LEU A 23 -7.52 3.76 1.12
N LEU A 24 -8.77 3.37 0.91
CA LEU A 24 -9.71 3.98 -0.02
C LEU A 24 -9.39 3.77 -1.51
N GLY A 25 -8.28 3.11 -1.85
CA GLY A 25 -7.91 2.77 -3.23
C GLY A 25 -8.67 1.56 -3.79
N ASN A 26 -8.29 1.15 -4.98
CA ASN A 26 -8.73 -0.09 -5.62
C ASN A 26 -7.70 -0.54 -6.67
N ASN A 27 -7.96 -1.65 -7.34
CA ASN A 27 -7.06 -2.27 -8.34
C ASN A 27 -6.74 -1.38 -9.56
N ASN A 28 -7.43 -0.26 -9.77
CA ASN A 28 -7.11 0.69 -10.83
C ASN A 28 -5.99 1.68 -10.47
N GLU A 29 -5.65 1.82 -9.20
CA GLU A 29 -4.67 2.81 -8.72
C GLU A 29 -3.34 2.70 -9.46
N TRP A 30 -2.90 1.48 -9.73
CA TRP A 30 -1.61 1.19 -10.36
C TRP A 30 -1.62 1.12 -11.89
N ARG A 31 -2.77 1.38 -12.53
CA ARG A 31 -2.93 1.21 -13.98
C ARG A 31 -1.94 2.04 -14.79
N VAL A 32 -1.69 3.28 -14.37
CA VAL A 32 -0.76 4.19 -15.07
C VAL A 32 0.67 3.67 -14.94
N ILE A 33 1.09 3.26 -13.74
CA ILE A 33 2.43 2.75 -13.49
C ILE A 33 2.66 1.43 -14.25
N ALA A 34 1.73 0.49 -14.15
CA ALA A 34 1.83 -0.79 -14.84
C ALA A 34 1.91 -0.63 -16.37
N ALA A 35 1.23 0.37 -16.94
CA ALA A 35 1.30 0.67 -18.38
C ALA A 35 2.70 1.07 -18.85
N HIS A 36 3.55 1.61 -17.97
CA HIS A 36 4.94 1.94 -18.25
C HIS A 36 5.91 0.76 -18.00
N CYS A 37 5.39 -0.37 -17.55
CA CYS A 37 6.15 -1.59 -17.29
C CYS A 37 5.60 -2.78 -18.12
N PRO A 38 5.38 -2.63 -19.44
CA PRO A 38 4.62 -3.61 -20.24
C PRO A 38 5.28 -4.99 -20.33
N GLN A 39 6.60 -5.06 -20.11
CA GLN A 39 7.36 -6.32 -20.09
C GLN A 39 7.10 -7.19 -18.84
N TRP A 40 6.55 -6.59 -17.76
CA TRP A 40 6.28 -7.29 -16.50
C TRP A 40 4.81 -7.69 -16.41
N PRO A 41 4.48 -8.97 -16.25
CA PRO A 41 3.12 -9.35 -15.94
C PRO A 41 2.71 -8.70 -14.61
N SER A 42 1.50 -8.14 -14.55
CA SER A 42 1.05 -7.29 -13.46
C SER A 42 -0.36 -7.64 -13.01
N LEU A 43 -0.50 -7.97 -11.73
CA LEU A 43 -1.77 -8.26 -11.07
C LEU A 43 -2.01 -7.24 -9.95
N ALA A 44 -3.08 -6.47 -10.05
CA ALA A 44 -3.54 -5.61 -8.96
C ALA A 44 -4.62 -6.32 -8.14
N ILE A 45 -4.55 -6.17 -6.83
CA ILE A 45 -5.44 -6.80 -5.87
C ILE A 45 -6.28 -5.72 -5.20
N ASP A 46 -7.60 -5.90 -5.16
CA ASP A 46 -8.47 -5.13 -4.28
C ASP A 46 -8.34 -5.67 -2.86
N LEU A 47 -7.86 -4.84 -1.95
CA LEU A 47 -7.75 -5.18 -0.52
C LEU A 47 -9.16 -5.39 0.09
N PRO A 48 -9.30 -6.18 1.16
CA PRO A 48 -10.58 -6.37 1.83
C PRO A 48 -11.29 -5.04 2.11
N GLY A 49 -12.60 -5.01 1.92
CA GLY A 49 -13.40 -3.80 2.13
C GLY A 49 -13.31 -2.75 1.02
N HIS A 50 -12.58 -3.02 -0.08
CA HIS A 50 -12.36 -2.09 -1.18
C HIS A 50 -12.70 -2.71 -2.53
N GLY A 51 -13.07 -1.86 -3.49
CA GLY A 51 -13.37 -2.28 -4.87
C GLY A 51 -14.31 -3.48 -4.93
N ASP A 52 -13.97 -4.46 -5.76
CA ASP A 52 -14.74 -5.70 -5.89
C ASP A 52 -14.51 -6.69 -4.72
N SER A 53 -13.60 -6.37 -3.78
CA SER A 53 -13.40 -7.06 -2.49
C SER A 53 -14.19 -6.44 -1.34
N VAL A 54 -15.17 -5.58 -1.60
CA VAL A 54 -15.95 -4.87 -0.57
C VAL A 54 -16.59 -5.78 0.46
N ALA A 55 -17.04 -6.96 0.06
CA ALA A 55 -17.67 -7.96 0.94
C ALA A 55 -16.66 -8.92 1.61
N VAL A 56 -15.37 -8.79 1.31
CA VAL A 56 -14.34 -9.65 1.90
C VAL A 56 -13.95 -9.10 3.25
N ALA A 57 -14.15 -9.89 4.31
CA ALA A 57 -13.76 -9.52 5.67
C ALA A 57 -12.24 -9.60 5.85
N CYS A 58 -11.73 -8.75 6.76
CA CYS A 58 -10.35 -8.76 7.22
C CYS A 58 -10.32 -8.74 8.76
N ARG A 59 -9.58 -9.66 9.37
CA ARG A 59 -9.43 -9.76 10.83
C ARG A 59 -8.08 -9.26 11.34
N GLY A 60 -7.23 -8.77 10.45
CA GLY A 60 -5.90 -8.26 10.78
C GLY A 60 -4.85 -8.60 9.73
N PHE A 61 -3.60 -8.30 10.06
CA PHE A 61 -2.48 -8.47 9.12
C PHE A 61 -2.21 -9.92 8.74
N ASP A 62 -2.35 -10.88 9.67
CA ASP A 62 -2.18 -12.31 9.37
C ASP A 62 -3.23 -12.79 8.34
N ASP A 63 -4.48 -12.39 8.56
CA ASP A 63 -5.59 -12.79 7.71
C ASP A 63 -5.42 -12.25 6.28
N ILE A 64 -5.08 -10.98 6.13
CA ILE A 64 -4.86 -10.40 4.80
C ILE A 64 -3.62 -10.96 4.12
N SER A 65 -2.55 -11.24 4.85
CA SER A 65 -1.36 -11.90 4.34
C SER A 65 -1.69 -13.31 3.79
N ALA A 66 -2.49 -14.09 4.52
CA ALA A 66 -2.97 -15.39 4.06
C ALA A 66 -3.89 -15.29 2.84
N GLN A 67 -4.76 -14.28 2.79
CA GLN A 67 -5.63 -14.02 1.63
C GLN A 67 -4.82 -13.65 0.38
N ILE A 68 -3.72 -12.88 0.52
CA ILE A 68 -2.80 -12.59 -0.59
C ILE A 68 -2.17 -13.88 -1.10
N SER A 69 -1.60 -14.72 -0.21
CA SER A 69 -0.99 -16.00 -0.61
C SER A 69 -1.98 -16.90 -1.35
N ALA A 70 -3.20 -17.03 -0.84
CA ALA A 70 -4.26 -17.82 -1.49
C ALA A 70 -4.64 -17.24 -2.86
N THR A 71 -4.63 -15.92 -3.01
CA THR A 71 -4.91 -15.25 -4.28
C THR A 71 -3.81 -15.53 -5.31
N LEU A 72 -2.54 -15.45 -4.91
CA LEU A 72 -1.39 -15.76 -5.78
C LEU A 72 -1.42 -17.23 -6.25
N GLN A 73 -1.69 -18.15 -5.33
CA GLN A 73 -1.82 -19.58 -5.65
C GLN A 73 -2.91 -19.84 -6.70
N MET A 74 -4.06 -19.16 -6.59
CA MET A 74 -5.15 -19.30 -7.57
C MET A 74 -4.77 -18.85 -8.97
N HIS A 75 -3.92 -17.82 -9.04
CA HIS A 75 -3.41 -17.32 -10.32
C HIS A 75 -2.18 -18.09 -10.82
N ASN A 76 -1.75 -19.16 -10.11
CA ASN A 76 -0.51 -19.90 -10.37
C ASN A 76 0.71 -18.99 -10.46
N ILE A 77 0.78 -17.99 -9.58
CA ILE A 77 1.90 -17.06 -9.49
C ILE A 77 2.88 -17.59 -8.45
N ASP A 78 4.02 -18.04 -8.91
CA ASP A 78 5.08 -18.66 -8.13
C ASP A 78 6.37 -17.85 -8.05
N ARG A 79 6.45 -16.73 -8.79
CA ARG A 79 7.57 -15.76 -8.75
C ARG A 79 7.04 -14.35 -8.87
N TYR A 80 7.23 -13.53 -7.84
CA TYR A 80 6.64 -12.18 -7.81
C TYR A 80 7.44 -11.15 -7.03
N TRP A 81 7.26 -9.90 -7.40
CA TRP A 81 7.60 -8.71 -6.62
C TRP A 81 6.33 -8.17 -5.99
N LEU A 82 6.40 -7.76 -4.75
CA LEU A 82 5.25 -7.19 -4.05
C LEU A 82 5.42 -5.66 -3.94
N VAL A 83 4.52 -4.92 -4.55
CA VAL A 83 4.53 -3.45 -4.60
C VAL A 83 3.32 -2.92 -3.85
N GLY A 84 3.53 -2.08 -2.86
CA GLY A 84 2.43 -1.55 -2.06
C GLY A 84 2.56 -0.08 -1.73
N TYR A 85 1.43 0.63 -1.78
CA TYR A 85 1.33 2.03 -1.39
C TYR A 85 0.65 2.18 -0.03
N SER A 86 1.22 2.98 0.87
CA SER A 86 0.63 3.36 2.15
C SER A 86 0.15 2.14 2.96
N LEU A 87 -1.16 1.90 3.08
CA LEU A 87 -1.71 0.68 3.69
C LEU A 87 -1.21 -0.58 2.97
N GLY A 88 -1.26 -0.59 1.63
CA GLY A 88 -0.73 -1.70 0.83
C GLY A 88 0.76 -1.92 1.05
N GLY A 89 1.54 -0.85 1.25
CA GLY A 89 2.95 -0.93 1.62
C GLY A 89 3.17 -1.55 3.01
N ARG A 90 2.31 -1.21 3.98
CA ARG A 90 2.33 -1.82 5.33
C ARG A 90 2.02 -3.31 5.29
N ILE A 91 1.03 -3.67 4.48
CA ILE A 91 0.65 -5.08 4.25
C ILE A 91 1.78 -5.82 3.53
N ALA A 92 2.43 -5.21 2.53
CA ALA A 92 3.57 -5.80 1.84
C ALA A 92 4.75 -6.06 2.79
N MET A 93 5.09 -5.10 3.66
CA MET A 93 6.10 -5.28 4.70
C MET A 93 5.73 -6.41 5.66
N TYR A 94 4.47 -6.43 6.12
CA TYR A 94 4.00 -7.50 7.01
C TYR A 94 4.08 -8.88 6.36
N HIS A 95 3.61 -8.98 5.12
CA HIS A 95 3.65 -10.22 4.35
C HIS A 95 5.09 -10.73 4.16
N ALA A 96 6.03 -9.85 3.85
CA ALA A 96 7.44 -10.22 3.71
C ALA A 96 8.08 -10.72 5.02
N CYS A 97 7.64 -10.20 6.18
CA CYS A 97 8.18 -10.59 7.48
C CYS A 97 7.52 -11.83 8.09
N HIS A 98 6.23 -12.06 7.82
CA HIS A 98 5.41 -13.04 8.56
C HIS A 98 4.55 -13.94 7.67
N GLY A 99 4.45 -13.64 6.37
CA GLY A 99 3.60 -14.37 5.44
C GLY A 99 4.26 -15.63 4.86
N GLN A 100 3.52 -16.28 3.98
CA GLN A 100 4.06 -17.32 3.10
C GLN A 100 4.72 -16.63 1.92
N THR A 101 6.04 -16.60 1.89
CA THR A 101 6.85 -15.83 0.94
C THR A 101 7.50 -16.68 -0.14
N ASP A 102 7.04 -17.91 -0.34
CA ASP A 102 7.50 -18.75 -1.43
C ASP A 102 7.33 -18.02 -2.77
N GLY A 103 8.44 -17.85 -3.49
CA GLY A 103 8.45 -17.11 -4.76
C GLY A 103 8.51 -15.59 -4.66
N LEU A 104 8.51 -15.00 -3.45
CA LEU A 104 8.75 -13.57 -3.28
C LEU A 104 10.20 -13.22 -3.65
N LEU A 105 10.37 -12.33 -4.62
CA LEU A 105 11.67 -11.88 -5.12
C LEU A 105 12.14 -10.56 -4.52
N GLY A 106 11.23 -9.79 -3.95
CA GLY A 106 11.52 -8.55 -3.26
C GLY A 106 10.28 -7.69 -3.04
N VAL A 107 10.45 -6.60 -2.31
CA VAL A 107 9.38 -5.73 -1.85
C VAL A 107 9.67 -4.28 -2.19
N ILE A 108 8.69 -3.61 -2.75
CA ILE A 108 8.72 -2.17 -3.02
C ILE A 108 7.58 -1.50 -2.23
N VAL A 109 7.94 -0.57 -1.38
CA VAL A 109 7.02 0.09 -0.45
C VAL A 109 7.00 1.58 -0.72
N GLU A 110 5.88 2.12 -1.14
CA GLU A 110 5.69 3.56 -1.24
C GLU A 110 4.96 4.08 -0.01
N GLY A 111 5.59 4.99 0.73
CA GLY A 111 4.96 5.70 1.84
C GLY A 111 4.41 4.77 2.95
N GLY A 112 5.01 3.60 3.15
CA GLY A 112 4.62 2.66 4.19
C GLY A 112 5.31 2.96 5.53
N ASN A 113 4.58 2.79 6.64
CA ASN A 113 5.10 2.93 7.99
C ASN A 113 5.51 1.54 8.52
N PRO A 114 6.76 1.32 8.99
CA PRO A 114 7.22 0.02 9.47
C PRO A 114 6.61 -0.41 10.82
N GLY A 115 5.70 0.37 11.39
CA GLY A 115 5.06 0.11 12.68
C GLY A 115 5.46 1.13 13.74
N LEU A 116 4.87 1.01 14.91
CA LEU A 116 5.14 1.86 16.08
C LEU A 116 5.84 1.03 17.15
N ASP A 117 6.94 1.55 17.65
CA ASP A 117 7.85 0.84 18.57
C ASP A 117 7.40 0.87 20.04
N SER A 118 6.44 1.75 20.41
CA SER A 118 5.94 1.82 21.78
C SER A 118 4.44 1.51 21.87
N GLU A 119 4.03 0.89 22.99
CA GLU A 119 2.62 0.59 23.25
C GLU A 119 1.78 1.84 23.45
N GLU A 120 2.36 2.90 24.00
CA GLU A 120 1.70 4.20 24.13
C GLU A 120 1.31 4.76 22.76
N LEU A 121 2.24 4.80 21.81
CA LEU A 121 1.98 5.25 20.44
C LEU A 121 0.96 4.36 19.73
N ARG A 122 1.05 3.04 19.93
CA ARG A 122 0.07 2.09 19.37
C ARG A 122 -1.32 2.31 19.93
N SER A 123 -1.44 2.47 21.25
CA SER A 123 -2.73 2.72 21.91
C SER A 123 -3.37 4.03 21.44
N HIS A 124 -2.57 5.10 21.38
CA HIS A 124 -3.02 6.39 20.84
C HIS A 124 -3.50 6.26 19.38
N ARG A 125 -2.73 5.56 18.57
CA ARG A 125 -3.08 5.35 17.17
C ARG A 125 -4.34 4.50 16.99
N ARG A 126 -4.54 3.44 17.78
CA ARG A 126 -5.79 2.66 17.76
C ARG A 126 -7.00 3.54 18.06
N ALA A 127 -6.89 4.43 19.05
CA ALA A 127 -7.96 5.37 19.38
C ALA A 127 -8.27 6.35 18.24
N GLN A 128 -7.23 6.87 17.56
CA GLN A 128 -7.41 7.75 16.40
C GLN A 128 -8.06 7.01 15.23
N ASP A 129 -7.58 5.80 14.89
CA ASP A 129 -8.12 5.01 13.80
C ASP A 129 -9.57 4.56 14.10
N ALA A 130 -9.89 4.25 15.36
CA ALA A 130 -11.26 3.95 15.79
C ALA A 130 -12.20 5.15 15.62
N ALA A 131 -11.74 6.37 15.94
CA ALA A 131 -12.55 7.58 15.73
C ALA A 131 -12.82 7.84 14.23
N TRP A 132 -11.86 7.61 13.35
CA TRP A 132 -12.07 7.68 11.91
C TRP A 132 -13.00 6.57 11.41
N ALA A 133 -12.83 5.34 11.89
CA ALA A 133 -13.69 4.20 11.52
C ALA A 133 -15.16 4.47 11.92
N GLU A 134 -15.39 5.06 13.08
CA GLU A 134 -16.74 5.44 13.52
C GLU A 134 -17.38 6.47 12.58
N ARG A 135 -16.60 7.45 12.12
CA ARG A 135 -17.05 8.42 11.12
C ARG A 135 -17.38 7.76 9.78
N PHE A 136 -16.48 6.92 9.25
CA PHE A 136 -16.72 6.17 8.01
C PHE A 136 -17.96 5.29 8.10
N ARG A 137 -18.25 4.71 9.27
CA ARG A 137 -19.39 3.81 9.48
C ARG A 137 -20.73 4.53 9.48
N HIS A 138 -20.79 5.76 9.98
CA HIS A 138 -22.04 6.43 10.32
C HIS A 138 -22.27 7.77 9.62
N GLN A 139 -21.28 8.36 8.96
CA GLN A 139 -21.40 9.63 8.25
C GLN A 139 -21.42 9.42 6.74
N LEU A 140 -21.84 10.44 5.99
CA LEU A 140 -21.74 10.43 4.53
C LEU A 140 -20.26 10.35 4.11
N ILE A 141 -19.94 9.39 3.26
CA ILE A 141 -18.55 9.13 2.86
C ILE A 141 -17.85 10.38 2.30
N ALA A 142 -18.54 11.18 1.50
CA ALA A 142 -17.98 12.40 0.91
C ALA A 142 -17.57 13.44 1.98
N GLU A 143 -18.34 13.57 3.07
CA GLU A 143 -18.00 14.46 4.18
C GLU A 143 -16.77 13.95 4.93
N VAL A 144 -16.72 12.64 5.19
CA VAL A 144 -15.56 12.03 5.86
C VAL A 144 -14.31 12.17 5.01
N LEU A 145 -14.41 11.97 3.69
CA LEU A 145 -13.29 12.13 2.76
C LEU A 145 -12.78 13.57 2.69
N ALA A 146 -13.69 14.56 2.73
CA ALA A 146 -13.30 15.97 2.75
C ALA A 146 -12.38 16.31 3.94
N ASP A 147 -12.69 15.76 5.13
CA ASP A 147 -11.85 15.92 6.31
C ASP A 147 -10.62 15.00 6.30
N TRP A 148 -10.77 13.76 5.80
CA TRP A 148 -9.67 12.80 5.69
C TRP A 148 -8.49 13.36 4.89
N TYR A 149 -8.77 14.01 3.77
CA TYR A 149 -7.74 14.61 2.92
C TYR A 149 -7.22 15.98 3.42
N GLN A 150 -7.68 16.47 4.58
CA GLN A 150 -7.06 17.59 5.29
C GLN A 150 -5.94 17.14 6.26
N GLN A 151 -5.74 15.85 6.46
CA GLN A 151 -4.69 15.37 7.33
C GLN A 151 -3.30 15.82 6.85
N PRO A 152 -2.33 16.03 7.77
CA PRO A 152 -0.99 16.55 7.44
C PRO A 152 -0.24 15.74 6.37
N VAL A 153 -0.53 14.47 6.22
CA VAL A 153 0.09 13.61 5.20
C VAL A 153 -0.31 14.00 3.76
N PHE A 154 -1.39 14.76 3.60
CA PHE A 154 -1.93 15.19 2.31
C PHE A 154 -1.78 16.69 2.05
N THR A 155 -0.95 17.40 2.82
CA THR A 155 -0.75 18.87 2.67
C THR A 155 -0.24 19.26 1.29
N GLU A 156 0.50 18.39 0.61
CA GLU A 156 1.04 18.64 -0.74
C GLU A 156 -0.02 18.56 -1.85
N LEU A 157 -1.20 18.02 -1.55
CA LEU A 157 -2.27 17.96 -2.54
C LEU A 157 -2.86 19.34 -2.79
N SER A 158 -2.85 19.79 -4.05
CA SER A 158 -3.63 20.96 -4.44
C SER A 158 -5.13 20.71 -4.23
N ALA A 159 -5.92 21.77 -4.14
CA ALA A 159 -7.37 21.66 -4.01
C ALA A 159 -7.98 20.82 -5.15
N VAL A 160 -7.55 21.03 -6.39
CA VAL A 160 -8.02 20.28 -7.57
C VAL A 160 -7.71 18.78 -7.46
N HIS A 161 -6.48 18.43 -7.03
CA HIS A 161 -6.13 17.01 -6.84
C HIS A 161 -6.87 16.38 -5.67
N ARG A 162 -7.10 17.14 -4.60
CA ARG A 162 -7.89 16.68 -3.45
C ARG A 162 -9.34 16.41 -3.84
N ASP A 163 -9.99 17.32 -4.56
CA ASP A 163 -11.35 17.15 -5.04
C ASP A 163 -11.48 15.95 -5.99
N ALA A 164 -10.50 15.77 -6.88
CA ALA A 164 -10.46 14.62 -7.76
C ALA A 164 -10.33 13.28 -7.00
N LEU A 165 -9.50 13.24 -5.94
CA LEU A 165 -9.38 12.07 -5.08
C LEU A 165 -10.66 11.79 -4.30
N ILE A 166 -11.30 12.82 -3.74
CA ILE A 166 -12.58 12.69 -3.04
C ILE A 166 -13.62 12.09 -3.99
N ALA A 167 -13.76 12.65 -5.19
CA ALA A 167 -14.71 12.16 -6.19
C ALA A 167 -14.44 10.69 -6.56
N ALA A 168 -13.17 10.34 -6.84
CA ALA A 168 -12.78 8.98 -7.22
C ALA A 168 -12.99 7.93 -6.11
N ARG A 169 -13.09 8.36 -4.85
CA ARG A 169 -13.18 7.47 -3.68
C ARG A 169 -14.54 7.49 -2.99
N SER A 170 -15.47 8.32 -3.47
CA SER A 170 -16.81 8.47 -2.89
C SER A 170 -17.70 7.24 -3.06
N ASP A 171 -17.35 6.32 -3.97
CA ASP A 171 -18.08 5.06 -4.17
C ASP A 171 -17.68 3.97 -3.18
N ASN A 172 -16.69 4.22 -2.30
CA ASN A 172 -16.32 3.25 -1.26
C ASN A 172 -17.46 3.02 -0.26
N SER A 173 -17.58 1.80 0.24
CA SER A 173 -18.45 1.49 1.38
C SER A 173 -17.83 1.99 2.68
N GLY A 174 -18.41 3.03 3.29
CA GLY A 174 -17.93 3.55 4.56
C GLY A 174 -17.77 2.48 5.64
N PRO A 175 -18.79 1.61 5.90
CA PRO A 175 -18.65 0.50 6.85
C PRO A 175 -17.50 -0.46 6.53
N ALA A 176 -17.32 -0.84 5.26
CA ALA A 176 -16.25 -1.76 4.86
C ALA A 176 -14.86 -1.14 5.03
N VAL A 177 -14.71 0.16 4.67
CA VAL A 177 -13.48 0.93 4.93
C VAL A 177 -13.20 1.02 6.43
N ALA A 178 -14.22 1.25 7.26
CA ALA A 178 -14.10 1.31 8.71
C ALA A 178 -13.57 -0.01 9.29
N ASP A 179 -14.13 -1.14 8.85
CA ASP A 179 -13.71 -2.47 9.29
C ASP A 179 -12.25 -2.74 8.90
N MET A 180 -11.87 -2.42 7.67
CA MET A 180 -10.48 -2.56 7.20
C MET A 180 -9.52 -1.65 7.98
N LEU A 181 -9.89 -0.39 8.21
CA LEU A 181 -9.08 0.57 8.99
C LEU A 181 -8.83 0.07 10.41
N GLN A 182 -9.85 -0.48 11.07
CA GLN A 182 -9.72 -1.04 12.42
C GLN A 182 -8.87 -2.31 12.43
N ALA A 183 -9.14 -3.25 11.51
CA ALA A 183 -8.40 -4.52 11.43
C ALA A 183 -6.91 -4.30 11.12
N THR A 184 -6.59 -3.28 10.32
CA THR A 184 -5.22 -2.94 9.92
C THR A 184 -4.74 -1.61 10.49
N SER A 185 -5.29 -1.18 11.63
CA SER A 185 -4.77 0.00 12.34
C SER A 185 -3.25 -0.07 12.47
N LEU A 186 -2.56 1.06 12.29
CA LEU A 186 -1.12 1.11 12.53
C LEU A 186 -0.78 0.75 13.99
N GLY A 187 -1.75 0.95 14.91
CA GLY A 187 -1.62 0.52 16.30
C GLY A 187 -1.77 -1.00 16.50
N GLN A 188 -2.26 -1.75 15.51
CA GLN A 188 -2.31 -3.22 15.51
C GLN A 188 -1.09 -3.84 14.82
N GLN A 189 -0.40 -3.07 13.99
CA GLN A 189 0.79 -3.54 13.30
C GLN A 189 1.95 -3.71 14.27
N PRO A 190 2.66 -4.85 14.26
CA PRO A 190 3.92 -4.95 14.98
C PRO A 190 4.96 -3.98 14.42
N TYR A 191 5.95 -3.63 15.23
CA TYR A 191 7.10 -2.86 14.75
C TYR A 191 8.03 -3.78 13.93
N LEU A 192 8.05 -3.57 12.62
CA LEU A 192 8.68 -4.47 11.65
C LEU A 192 10.14 -4.12 11.30
N ALA A 193 10.65 -2.96 11.72
CA ALA A 193 11.97 -2.51 11.29
C ALA A 193 13.10 -3.53 11.52
N PRO A 194 13.18 -4.23 12.66
CA PRO A 194 14.23 -5.24 12.88
C PRO A 194 14.13 -6.42 11.90
N GLN A 195 12.93 -6.89 11.58
CA GLN A 195 12.72 -7.98 10.63
C GLN A 195 12.97 -7.53 9.18
N LEU A 196 12.55 -6.31 8.83
CA LEU A 196 12.78 -5.74 7.51
C LEU A 196 14.26 -5.56 7.18
N GLN A 197 15.10 -5.21 8.19
CA GLN A 197 16.55 -5.15 8.03
C GLN A 197 17.21 -6.51 7.82
N GLN A 198 16.52 -7.60 8.18
CA GLN A 198 17.02 -8.98 8.09
C GLN A 198 16.39 -9.75 6.93
N LEU A 199 15.59 -9.10 6.07
CA LEU A 199 15.01 -9.76 4.92
C LEU A 199 16.10 -10.35 4.02
N THR A 200 15.87 -11.55 3.55
CA THR A 200 16.75 -12.23 2.58
C THR A 200 16.46 -11.81 1.14
N VAL A 201 15.35 -11.12 0.91
CA VAL A 201 14.96 -10.56 -0.38
C VAL A 201 15.15 -9.05 -0.38
N PRO A 202 15.45 -8.45 -1.53
CA PRO A 202 15.61 -7.00 -1.67
C PRO A 202 14.37 -6.23 -1.22
N LEU A 203 14.62 -5.12 -0.51
CA LEU A 203 13.60 -4.16 -0.11
C LEU A 203 13.94 -2.78 -0.69
N MET A 204 12.97 -2.06 -1.20
CA MET A 204 13.07 -0.65 -1.55
C MET A 204 11.92 0.14 -0.94
N VAL A 205 12.23 1.22 -0.24
CA VAL A 205 11.25 2.20 0.22
C VAL A 205 11.30 3.41 -0.70
N LEU A 206 10.17 3.76 -1.30
CA LEU A 206 9.97 4.96 -2.12
C LEU A 206 9.17 6.00 -1.34
N CYS A 207 9.64 7.23 -1.32
CA CYS A 207 8.91 8.36 -0.77
C CYS A 207 9.01 9.55 -1.72
N GLY A 208 7.99 10.39 -1.76
CA GLY A 208 8.11 11.67 -2.43
C GLY A 208 9.15 12.58 -1.76
N GLU A 209 9.81 13.42 -2.54
CA GLU A 209 10.76 14.43 -2.04
C GLU A 209 10.11 15.37 -1.02
N ASN A 210 8.83 15.67 -1.19
CA ASN A 210 8.01 16.52 -0.34
C ASN A 210 7.24 15.73 0.75
N ASP A 211 7.65 14.49 1.06
CA ASP A 211 7.12 13.69 2.17
C ASP A 211 8.19 13.45 3.26
N PRO A 212 8.57 14.51 4.02
CA PRO A 212 9.64 14.41 5.02
C PRO A 212 9.30 13.43 6.15
N LYS A 213 8.01 13.21 6.41
CA LYS A 213 7.56 12.27 7.45
C LYS A 213 7.96 10.84 7.12
N PHE A 214 7.60 10.35 5.93
CA PHE A 214 7.89 8.96 5.56
C PHE A 214 9.36 8.75 5.19
N GLN A 215 10.04 9.76 4.67
CA GLN A 215 11.50 9.72 4.52
C GLN A 215 12.20 9.54 5.89
N ARG A 216 11.77 10.28 6.92
CA ARG A 216 12.33 10.14 8.27
C ARG A 216 12.04 8.75 8.82
N LEU A 217 10.82 8.26 8.73
CA LEU A 217 10.45 6.92 9.17
C LEU A 217 11.32 5.83 8.53
N ALA A 218 11.59 5.93 7.23
CA ALA A 218 12.45 4.97 6.53
C ALA A 218 13.91 5.07 7.02
N ARG A 219 14.45 6.29 7.18
CA ARG A 219 15.82 6.49 7.68
C ARG A 219 15.99 6.02 9.12
N ASP A 220 15.05 6.39 10.02
CA ASP A 220 15.09 6.00 11.43
C ASP A 220 14.98 4.48 11.60
N ALA A 221 14.24 3.82 10.70
CA ALA A 221 14.15 2.37 10.63
C ALA A 221 15.32 1.68 9.91
N GLY A 222 16.30 2.44 9.40
CA GLY A 222 17.46 1.90 8.67
C GLY A 222 17.10 1.18 7.36
N LEU A 223 16.00 1.59 6.70
CA LEU A 223 15.51 0.96 5.48
C LEU A 223 16.08 1.64 4.22
N PRO A 224 16.30 0.89 3.12
CA PRO A 224 16.83 1.43 1.87
C PRO A 224 15.81 2.39 1.24
N LEU A 225 16.10 3.69 1.31
CA LEU A 225 15.23 4.77 0.85
C LEU A 225 15.69 5.32 -0.49
N ARG A 226 14.73 5.48 -1.41
CA ARG A 226 14.84 6.30 -2.63
C ARG A 226 13.74 7.35 -2.66
N THR A 227 14.00 8.49 -3.30
CA THR A 227 13.05 9.60 -3.35
C THR A 227 12.60 9.89 -4.77
N VAL A 228 11.31 10.18 -4.92
CA VAL A 228 10.70 10.62 -6.18
C VAL A 228 10.61 12.14 -6.16
N PRO A 229 11.25 12.87 -7.09
CA PRO A 229 11.26 14.32 -7.08
C PRO A 229 9.86 14.90 -7.33
N LEU A 230 9.62 16.11 -6.83
CA LEU A 230 8.38 16.86 -7.01
C LEU A 230 7.10 16.10 -6.58
N ALA A 231 7.21 15.18 -5.64
CA ALA A 231 6.12 14.34 -5.19
C ALA A 231 5.98 14.36 -3.68
N GLY A 232 4.73 14.29 -3.20
CA GLY A 232 4.36 14.10 -1.80
C GLY A 232 4.09 12.62 -1.48
N HIS A 233 3.11 12.36 -0.61
CA HIS A 233 2.80 11.01 -0.14
C HIS A 233 2.30 10.06 -1.25
N ASN A 234 1.62 10.59 -2.27
CA ASN A 234 1.13 9.83 -3.43
C ASN A 234 2.11 9.99 -4.61
N ALA A 235 3.35 9.53 -4.47
CA ALA A 235 4.41 9.78 -5.44
C ALA A 235 4.12 9.16 -6.81
N HIS A 236 3.54 7.96 -6.85
CA HIS A 236 3.14 7.30 -8.09
C HIS A 236 2.07 8.07 -8.89
N LEU A 237 1.24 8.88 -8.22
CA LEU A 237 0.26 9.76 -8.88
C LEU A 237 0.84 11.12 -9.24
N ALA A 238 1.67 11.69 -8.35
CA ALA A 238 2.24 13.02 -8.51
C ALA A 238 3.32 13.07 -9.61
N ASN A 239 4.19 12.06 -9.67
CA ASN A 239 5.27 11.97 -10.65
C ASN A 239 5.47 10.52 -11.12
N PRO A 240 4.55 9.98 -11.93
CA PRO A 240 4.61 8.60 -12.40
C PRO A 240 5.87 8.28 -13.21
N LYS A 241 6.43 9.26 -13.94
CA LYS A 241 7.63 9.08 -14.74
C LYS A 241 8.85 8.70 -13.89
N ASP A 242 9.15 9.50 -12.88
CA ASP A 242 10.32 9.27 -12.04
C ASP A 242 10.08 8.11 -11.07
N PHE A 243 8.83 7.91 -10.62
CA PHE A 243 8.45 6.70 -9.88
C PHE A 243 8.77 5.42 -10.68
N VAL A 244 8.37 5.37 -11.96
CA VAL A 244 8.65 4.24 -12.85
C VAL A 244 10.15 4.05 -13.05
N ALA A 245 10.91 5.14 -13.20
CA ALA A 245 12.35 5.06 -13.38
C ALA A 245 13.04 4.39 -12.17
N GLU A 246 12.68 4.79 -10.95
CA GLU A 246 13.20 4.17 -9.73
C GLU A 246 12.77 2.70 -9.58
N LEU A 247 11.50 2.41 -9.89
CA LEU A 247 10.97 1.05 -9.87
C LEU A 247 11.74 0.14 -10.85
N GLN A 248 11.88 0.56 -12.11
CA GLN A 248 12.57 -0.23 -13.13
C GLN A 248 14.06 -0.42 -12.83
N ALA A 249 14.73 0.62 -12.34
CA ALA A 249 16.12 0.52 -11.91
C ALA A 249 16.30 -0.52 -10.79
N PHE A 250 15.37 -0.57 -9.84
CA PHE A 250 15.40 -1.56 -8.77
C PHE A 250 15.08 -2.98 -9.26
N LEU A 251 14.09 -3.15 -10.13
CA LEU A 251 13.74 -4.48 -10.67
C LEU A 251 14.86 -5.11 -11.50
N VAL A 252 15.75 -4.30 -12.09
CA VAL A 252 16.91 -4.77 -12.88
C VAL A 252 18.13 -5.02 -11.98
N ASN A 253 18.35 -4.17 -10.98
CA ASN A 253 19.49 -4.25 -10.06
C ASN A 253 18.99 -4.04 -8.62
N PRO A 254 18.50 -5.08 -7.97
CA PRO A 254 17.83 -4.94 -6.67
C PRO A 254 18.77 -4.71 -5.47
N GLY A 255 20.09 -4.69 -5.67
CA GLY A 255 21.08 -4.45 -4.61
C GLY A 255 21.63 -5.72 -4.03
#